data_a618099353d808badf4dca150c001d07
#
_entry.id   a618099353d808badf4dca150c001d07
#
_cell.length_a   1.000
_cell.length_b   1.000
_cell.length_c   1.000
_cell.angle_alpha   90.00
_cell.angle_beta   90.00
_cell.angle_gamma   90.00
#
_symmetry.space_group_name_H-M   'P 1'
#
loop_
_entity.id
_entity.type
_entity.pdbx_description
1 polymer ?
#
loop_
_entity_poly.entity_id
_entity_poly.type
_entity_poly.pdbx_seq_one_letter_code
_entity_poly.pdbx_strand_id
1 'polypeptide(L)' 'MIYKVSYVVVEGDYPGAIENRDTPPELGEQIELGGYTFEIVEVTDLIPPQGDFAYLHVSLKPVGAA' A
#
# COMPACT_ATOMS: atom_id res chain seq x y z
N MET A 1 -12.95 11.09 -1.70
CA MET A 1 -11.75 10.91 -2.54
C MET A 1 -11.35 9.45 -2.61
N ILE A 2 -10.93 8.98 -3.77
CA ILE A 2 -10.50 7.60 -3.96
C ILE A 2 -8.98 7.59 -4.13
N TYR A 3 -8.32 6.79 -3.28
CA TYR A 3 -6.89 6.54 -3.40
C TYR A 3 -6.69 5.13 -3.93
N LYS A 4 -6.22 5.05 -5.18
CA LYS A 4 -5.84 3.76 -5.74
C LYS A 4 -4.40 3.49 -5.34
N VAL A 5 -4.18 2.36 -4.67
CA VAL A 5 -2.88 2.05 -4.08
C VAL A 5 -2.36 0.74 -4.65
N SER A 6 -1.15 0.77 -5.20
CA SER A 6 -0.45 -0.40 -5.68
C SER A 6 0.55 -0.83 -4.62
N TYR A 7 0.35 -2.00 -4.03
CA TYR A 7 1.25 -2.54 -3.01
C TYR A 7 2.27 -3.49 -3.63
N VAL A 8 3.54 -3.31 -3.27
CA VAL A 8 4.61 -4.21 -3.65
C VAL A 8 5.38 -4.60 -2.39
N VAL A 9 5.66 -5.88 -2.22
CA VAL A 9 6.44 -6.37 -1.08
C VAL A 9 7.90 -6.42 -1.48
N VAL A 10 8.75 -5.72 -0.73
CA VAL A 10 10.17 -5.58 -1.08
C VAL A 10 11.04 -6.75 -0.64
N GLU A 11 10.51 -7.65 0.19
CA GLU A 11 11.22 -8.84 0.64
C GLU A 11 10.36 -10.09 0.43
N GLY A 12 10.97 -11.18 -0.05
CA GLY A 12 10.28 -12.45 -0.25
C GLY A 12 9.48 -12.48 -1.55
N ASP A 13 8.76 -13.58 -1.74
CA ASP A 13 8.01 -13.85 -2.96
C ASP A 13 6.51 -13.64 -2.75
N TYR A 14 6.14 -12.50 -2.20
CA TYR A 14 4.74 -12.18 -1.98
C TYR A 14 4.16 -11.48 -3.22
N PRO A 15 2.96 -11.87 -3.65
CA PRO A 15 2.32 -11.17 -4.76
C PRO A 15 1.91 -9.77 -4.32
N GLY A 16 2.01 -8.82 -5.24
CA GLY A 16 1.49 -7.48 -4.99
C GLY A 16 -0.02 -7.45 -5.01
N ALA A 17 -0.59 -6.32 -4.68
CA ALA A 17 -2.03 -6.11 -4.69
C ALA A 17 -2.35 -4.67 -5.09
N ILE A 18 -3.56 -4.47 -5.62
CA ILE A 18 -4.07 -3.13 -5.91
C ILE A 18 -5.38 -2.98 -5.14
N GLU A 19 -5.51 -1.87 -4.44
CA GLU A 19 -6.66 -1.63 -3.59
C GLU A 19 -7.13 -0.19 -3.72
N ASN A 20 -8.44 0.04 -3.61
CA ASN A 20 -9.00 1.39 -3.52
C ASN A 20 -9.26 1.70 -2.05
N ARG A 21 -8.83 2.87 -1.60
CA ARG A 21 -8.97 3.30 -0.21
C ARG A 21 -9.65 4.66 -0.12
N ASP A 22 -10.30 4.90 1.00
CA ASP A 22 -10.89 6.21 1.30
C ASP A 22 -9.87 7.15 1.93
N THR A 23 -8.79 6.60 2.47
CA THR A 23 -7.75 7.36 3.16
C THR A 23 -6.40 7.09 2.52
N PRO A 24 -5.48 8.08 2.51
CA PRO A 24 -4.16 7.85 1.96
C PRO A 24 -3.35 6.89 2.82
N PRO A 25 -2.48 6.07 2.21
CA PRO A 25 -1.58 5.23 2.98
C PRO A 25 -0.53 6.08 3.70
N GLU A 26 -0.11 5.65 4.88
CA GLU A 26 0.86 6.37 5.69
C GLU A 26 2.05 5.49 6.04
N LEU A 27 3.24 6.10 6.14
CA LEU A 27 4.43 5.39 6.58
C LEU A 27 4.20 4.81 7.98
N GLY A 28 4.61 3.56 8.17
CA GLY A 28 4.44 2.87 9.45
C GLY A 28 3.08 2.21 9.63
N GLU A 29 2.15 2.47 8.74
CA GLU A 29 0.84 1.83 8.80
C GLU A 29 1.01 0.33 8.57
N GLN A 30 0.28 -0.49 9.34
CA GLN A 30 0.29 -1.94 9.14
C GLN A 30 -0.96 -2.34 8.38
N ILE A 31 -0.78 -3.20 7.40
CA ILE A 31 -1.88 -3.74 6.61
C ILE A 31 -1.78 -5.25 6.53
N GLU A 32 -2.92 -5.90 6.32
CA GLU A 32 -3.00 -7.35 6.26
C GLU A 32 -3.40 -7.77 4.87
N LEU A 33 -2.57 -8.61 4.25
CA LEU A 33 -2.80 -9.15 2.92
C LEU A 33 -2.48 -10.63 2.93
N GLY A 34 -3.44 -11.44 2.48
CA GLY A 34 -3.21 -12.88 2.32
C GLY A 34 -2.83 -13.61 3.59
N GLY A 35 -3.28 -13.14 4.75
CA GLY A 35 -2.97 -13.79 6.02
C GLY A 35 -1.65 -13.35 6.64
N TYR A 36 -0.98 -12.36 6.06
CA TYR A 36 0.27 -11.81 6.58
C TYR A 36 0.09 -10.33 6.89
N THR A 37 0.84 -9.86 7.89
CA THR A 37 0.87 -8.45 8.25
C THR A 37 2.10 -7.80 7.64
N PHE A 38 1.90 -6.64 7.02
CA PHE A 38 2.97 -5.87 6.40
C PHE A 38 2.98 -4.45 6.94
N GLU A 39 4.14 -3.83 6.90
CA GLU A 39 4.29 -2.43 7.27
C GLU A 39 4.62 -1.61 6.03
N ILE A 40 4.02 -0.44 5.91
CA ILE A 40 4.30 0.49 4.83
C ILE A 40 5.63 1.17 5.12
N VAL A 41 6.62 0.96 4.25
CA VAL A 41 7.96 1.54 4.43
C VAL A 41 8.28 2.63 3.41
N GLU A 42 7.47 2.75 2.36
CA GLU A 42 7.66 3.80 1.36
C GLU A 42 6.32 4.10 0.68
N VAL A 43 6.06 5.37 0.45
CA VAL A 43 4.87 5.82 -0.28
C VAL A 43 5.32 6.79 -1.37
N THR A 44 4.92 6.51 -2.62
CA THR A 44 5.26 7.34 -3.76
C THR A 44 3.98 7.75 -4.50
N ASP A 45 3.82 9.05 -4.73
CA ASP A 45 2.70 9.57 -5.51
C ASP A 45 2.99 9.36 -6.98
N LEU A 46 2.23 8.51 -7.66
CA LEU A 46 2.35 8.32 -9.10
C LEU A 46 1.51 9.33 -9.86
N ILE A 47 0.26 9.52 -9.40
CA ILE A 47 -0.62 10.56 -9.89
C ILE A 47 -1.06 11.35 -8.66
N PRO A 48 -0.64 12.61 -8.53
CA PRO A 48 -1.06 13.43 -7.39
C PRO A 48 -2.58 13.61 -7.36
N PRO A 49 -3.16 13.94 -6.22
CA PRO A 49 -4.60 14.12 -6.11
C PRO A 49 -5.12 15.11 -7.16
N GLN A 50 -6.10 14.67 -7.94
CA GLN A 50 -6.78 15.48 -8.94
C GLN A 50 -8.26 15.20 -8.82
N GLY A 51 -9.06 16.22 -8.50
CA GLY A 51 -10.47 16.02 -8.24
C GLY A 51 -10.65 15.03 -7.09
N ASP A 52 -11.28 13.90 -7.36
CA ASP A 52 -11.56 12.87 -6.35
C ASP A 52 -10.67 11.64 -6.47
N PHE A 53 -9.55 11.73 -7.17
CA PHE A 53 -8.72 10.58 -7.48
C PHE A 53 -7.24 10.84 -7.25
N ALA A 54 -6.55 9.82 -6.71
CA ALA A 54 -5.10 9.81 -6.60
C ALA A 54 -4.60 8.38 -6.83
N TYR A 55 -3.38 8.24 -7.34
CA TYR A 55 -2.74 6.94 -7.54
C TYR A 55 -1.38 6.94 -6.83
N LEU A 56 -1.20 5.98 -5.93
CA LEU A 56 0.02 5.86 -5.13
C LEU A 56 0.61 4.47 -5.26
N HIS A 57 1.93 4.41 -5.16
CA HIS A 57 2.67 3.16 -5.09
C HIS A 57 3.22 3.03 -3.67
N VAL A 58 3.02 1.87 -3.07
CA VAL A 58 3.41 1.63 -1.67
C VAL A 58 4.31 0.41 -1.61
N SER A 59 5.45 0.57 -0.96
CA SER A 59 6.36 -0.54 -0.68
C SER A 59 6.09 -1.08 0.71
N LEU A 60 5.99 -2.39 0.81
CA LEU A 60 5.68 -3.10 2.05
C LEU A 60 6.83 -3.98 2.48
N LYS A 61 6.95 -4.14 3.80
CA LYS A 61 7.89 -5.07 4.40
C LYS A 61 7.12 -6.04 5.29
N PRO A 62 7.37 -7.36 5.21
CA PRO A 62 6.68 -8.31 6.08
C PRO A 62 7.01 -8.07 7.54
N VAL A 63 5.99 -8.09 8.40
CA VAL A 63 6.15 -7.96 9.84
C VAL A 63 5.96 -9.31 10.52
N GLY A 64 5.07 -10.14 9.96
CA GLY A 64 4.81 -11.46 10.50
C GLY A 64 3.49 -12.00 9.97
N ALA A 65 3.16 -13.23 10.39
CA ALA A 65 1.88 -13.82 10.07
C ALA A 65 0.79 -13.17 10.92
N ALA A 66 -0.35 -12.94 10.29
CA ALA A 66 -1.51 -12.38 10.99
C ALA A 66 -2.15 -13.43 11.91
#